data_ec4e54d166c686e1d8e92d6c69d788b9
#
_entry.id   ec4e54d166c686e1d8e92d6c69d788b9
#
_cell.length_a   1.000
_cell.length_b   1.000
_cell.length_c   1.000
_cell.angle_alpha   90.00
_cell.angle_beta   90.00
_cell.angle_gamma   90.00
#
_symmetry.space_group_name_H-M   'P 1'
#
loop_
_entity.id
_entity.type
_entity.pdbx_description
1 polymer ?
#
loop_
_entity_poly.entity_id
_entity_poly.type
_entity_poly.pdbx_seq_one_letter_code
_entity_poly.pdbx_strand_id
1 'polypeptide(L)'
;MASTTKIMTLITALEICPDDYIATTSAYAASMPDVQLNAVKGEQFSIKDLYYSLMLRSHNDTAVIIAENTAYYYICSLTDKERNELTFDISFINDYSYNSHFIENISKEQSKALVLVFTNLMNRKATSLGCNSTHYITPNGLDASDDADIHSTTAYELAVVMSYCIKNEHFLSITQTHDYSFTSLSGRKYSVSNANAFLNMYDN
;
A
#
# COMPACT_ATOMS: atom_id res chain seq x y z
N MET A 1 14.56 1.04 7.23
CA MET A 1 13.92 0.21 6.16
C MET A 1 13.84 0.90 4.82
N ALA A 2 13.56 2.16 4.77
CA ALA A 2 13.35 2.90 3.54
C ALA A 2 12.33 2.19 2.60
N SER A 3 12.45 2.39 1.30
CA SER A 3 11.48 1.89 0.30
C SER A 3 11.40 0.37 0.14
N THR A 4 12.25 -0.42 0.78
CA THR A 4 12.06 -1.88 0.85
C THR A 4 10.77 -2.26 1.58
N THR A 5 10.22 -1.37 2.42
CA THR A 5 8.90 -1.47 3.01
C THR A 5 7.79 -1.73 1.98
N LYS A 6 7.88 -1.13 0.80
CA LYS A 6 6.87 -1.24 -0.25
C LYS A 6 6.68 -2.67 -0.80
N ILE A 7 7.65 -3.55 -0.57
CA ILE A 7 7.51 -4.99 -0.83
C ILE A 7 6.38 -5.56 0.01
N MET A 8 6.38 -5.27 1.33
CA MET A 8 5.31 -5.71 2.23
C MET A 8 3.99 -5.00 1.93
N THR A 9 4.04 -3.72 1.57
CA THR A 9 2.85 -2.96 1.16
C THR A 9 2.17 -3.60 -0.04
N LEU A 10 2.93 -3.97 -1.08
CA LEU A 10 2.37 -4.63 -2.26
C LEU A 10 1.75 -5.98 -1.91
N ILE A 11 2.50 -6.87 -1.25
CA ILE A 11 2.00 -8.23 -0.99
C ILE A 11 0.77 -8.22 -0.06
N THR A 12 0.73 -7.32 0.93
CA THR A 12 -0.43 -7.16 1.81
C THR A 12 -1.66 -6.68 1.01
N ALA A 13 -1.49 -5.74 0.10
CA ALA A 13 -2.59 -5.25 -0.72
C ALA A 13 -3.09 -6.31 -1.71
N LEU A 14 -2.19 -7.03 -2.38
CA LEU A 14 -2.53 -8.13 -3.31
C LEU A 14 -3.33 -9.26 -2.66
N GLU A 15 -3.13 -9.51 -1.38
CA GLU A 15 -3.84 -10.57 -0.67
C GLU A 15 -5.21 -10.15 -0.13
N ILE A 16 -5.48 -8.86 -0.05
CA ILE A 16 -6.69 -8.32 0.57
C ILE A 16 -7.62 -7.70 -0.48
N CYS A 17 -7.09 -6.89 -1.37
CA CYS A 17 -7.86 -6.05 -2.27
C CYS A 17 -8.00 -6.69 -3.65
N PRO A 18 -9.21 -6.78 -4.23
CA PRO A 18 -9.39 -7.31 -5.58
C PRO A 18 -8.82 -6.35 -6.63
N ASP A 19 -8.33 -6.90 -7.75
CA ASP A 19 -7.65 -6.15 -8.81
C ASP A 19 -8.54 -5.08 -9.49
N ASP A 20 -9.86 -5.27 -9.48
CA ASP A 20 -10.84 -4.34 -10.05
C ASP A 20 -11.29 -3.24 -9.09
N TYR A 21 -10.72 -3.19 -7.87
CA TYR A 21 -11.02 -2.15 -6.90
C TYR A 21 -10.60 -0.77 -7.43
N ILE A 22 -11.48 0.21 -7.24
CA ILE A 22 -11.19 1.62 -7.58
C ILE A 22 -10.68 2.34 -6.34
N ALA A 23 -9.40 2.68 -6.37
CA ALA A 23 -8.73 3.43 -5.31
C ALA A 23 -8.86 4.94 -5.53
N THR A 24 -9.16 5.67 -4.47
CA THR A 24 -9.31 7.13 -4.49
C THR A 24 -8.19 7.78 -3.68
N THR A 25 -7.67 8.89 -4.18
CA THR A 25 -6.59 9.66 -3.53
C THR A 25 -7.16 10.59 -2.46
N SER A 26 -6.71 10.44 -1.22
CA SER A 26 -6.99 11.38 -0.13
C SER A 26 -6.15 12.66 -0.23
N ALA A 27 -6.54 13.71 0.49
CA ALA A 27 -5.70 14.90 0.64
C ALA A 27 -4.36 14.58 1.35
N TYR A 28 -4.37 13.61 2.27
CA TYR A 28 -3.16 13.19 2.99
C TYR A 28 -2.20 12.45 2.06
N ALA A 29 -2.67 11.48 1.28
CA ALA A 29 -1.84 10.78 0.30
C ALA A 29 -1.22 11.75 -0.72
N ALA A 30 -2.01 12.69 -1.26
CA ALA A 30 -1.54 13.72 -2.20
C ALA A 30 -0.49 14.68 -1.58
N SER A 31 -0.38 14.73 -0.25
CA SER A 31 0.60 15.59 0.46
C SER A 31 1.91 14.88 0.80
N MET A 32 2.10 13.63 0.38
CA MET A 32 3.33 12.89 0.69
C MET A 32 4.55 13.55 0.02
N PRO A 33 5.73 13.48 0.66
CA PRO A 33 6.96 14.01 0.05
C PRO A 33 7.42 13.14 -1.13
N ASP A 34 8.32 13.70 -1.94
CA ASP A 34 8.98 12.98 -3.03
C ASP A 34 9.64 11.66 -2.57
N VAL A 35 9.62 10.64 -3.41
CA VAL A 35 9.23 10.53 -4.83
C VAL A 35 7.71 10.32 -4.93
N GLN A 36 7.05 10.98 -5.90
CA GLN A 36 5.59 10.96 -6.03
C GLN A 36 5.13 10.61 -7.45
N LEU A 37 3.95 9.99 -7.54
CA LEU A 37 3.15 9.92 -8.76
C LEU A 37 2.54 11.30 -9.10
N ASN A 38 2.45 12.16 -8.08
CA ASN A 38 1.74 13.44 -8.12
C ASN A 38 0.23 13.27 -8.34
N ALA A 39 -0.35 12.26 -7.72
CA ALA A 39 -1.80 12.07 -7.69
C ALA A 39 -2.45 13.24 -6.95
N VAL A 40 -3.61 13.69 -7.43
CA VAL A 40 -4.33 14.80 -6.80
C VAL A 40 -5.52 14.27 -5.98
N LYS A 41 -5.92 15.03 -4.95
CA LYS A 41 -7.10 14.69 -4.13
C LYS A 41 -8.31 14.38 -5.01
N GLY A 42 -9.00 13.27 -4.73
CA GLY A 42 -10.18 12.81 -5.46
C GLY A 42 -9.87 12.08 -6.77
N GLU A 43 -8.61 12.03 -7.20
CA GLU A 43 -8.22 11.27 -8.39
C GLU A 43 -8.38 9.77 -8.12
N GLN A 44 -8.99 9.07 -9.07
CA GLN A 44 -9.31 7.66 -8.96
C GLN A 44 -8.52 6.82 -9.95
N PHE A 45 -8.12 5.64 -9.49
CA PHE A 45 -7.31 4.69 -10.24
C PHE A 45 -7.85 3.26 -10.07
N SER A 46 -7.62 2.39 -11.04
CA SER A 46 -7.57 0.96 -10.73
C SER A 46 -6.45 0.72 -9.72
N ILE A 47 -6.73 -0.01 -8.66
CA ILE A 47 -5.68 -0.31 -7.65
C ILE A 47 -4.51 -1.07 -8.26
N LYS A 48 -4.77 -1.90 -9.26
CA LYS A 48 -3.77 -2.63 -10.03
C LYS A 48 -2.76 -1.69 -10.69
N ASP A 49 -3.19 -0.57 -11.26
CA ASP A 49 -2.31 0.41 -11.89
C ASP A 49 -1.35 1.03 -10.85
N LEU A 50 -1.84 1.25 -9.64
CA LEU A 50 -1.03 1.78 -8.54
C LEU A 50 0.05 0.79 -8.08
N TYR A 51 -0.15 -0.51 -8.20
CA TYR A 51 0.88 -1.50 -7.87
C TYR A 51 2.13 -1.35 -8.76
N TYR A 52 1.96 -1.06 -10.05
CA TYR A 52 3.08 -0.74 -10.95
C TYR A 52 3.76 0.57 -10.56
N SER A 53 2.99 1.61 -10.26
CA SER A 53 3.52 2.89 -9.78
C SER A 53 4.36 2.71 -8.50
N LEU A 54 3.85 1.90 -7.56
CA LEU A 54 4.52 1.57 -6.30
C LEU A 54 5.87 0.90 -6.51
N MET A 55 5.90 -0.14 -7.33
CA MET A 55 7.09 -1.00 -7.45
C MET A 55 8.11 -0.49 -8.46
N LEU A 56 7.67 0.08 -9.58
CA LEU A 56 8.58 0.53 -10.63
C LEU A 56 9.27 1.86 -10.27
N ARG A 57 8.57 2.75 -9.56
CA ARG A 57 9.07 4.12 -9.25
C ARG A 57 9.13 4.43 -7.76
N SER A 58 8.63 3.53 -6.92
CA SER A 58 8.70 3.71 -5.46
C SER A 58 7.96 4.96 -4.94
N HIS A 59 6.85 5.36 -5.58
CA HIS A 59 6.11 6.56 -5.25
C HIS A 59 5.50 6.51 -3.83
N ASN A 60 5.71 7.55 -3.05
CA ASN A 60 5.29 7.62 -1.65
C ASN A 60 3.80 7.88 -1.48
N ASP A 61 3.23 8.76 -2.32
CA ASP A 61 1.78 9.01 -2.38
C ASP A 61 1.03 7.75 -2.77
N THR A 62 1.50 7.01 -3.77
CA THR A 62 0.93 5.73 -4.21
C THR A 62 0.88 4.71 -3.07
N ALA A 63 1.93 4.61 -2.25
CA ALA A 63 1.94 3.69 -1.11
C ALA A 63 0.84 4.02 -0.09
N VAL A 64 0.60 5.31 0.16
CA VAL A 64 -0.46 5.76 1.08
C VAL A 64 -1.84 5.57 0.45
N ILE A 65 -2.03 5.87 -0.83
CA ILE A 65 -3.30 5.59 -1.53
C ILE A 65 -3.65 4.11 -1.41
N ILE A 66 -2.71 3.20 -1.70
CA ILE A 66 -2.92 1.75 -1.58
C ILE A 66 -3.29 1.38 -0.14
N ALA A 67 -2.56 1.90 0.85
CA ALA A 67 -2.78 1.59 2.25
C ALA A 67 -4.18 2.00 2.75
N GLU A 68 -4.58 3.25 2.49
CA GLU A 68 -5.89 3.78 2.88
C GLU A 68 -7.04 2.98 2.26
N ASN A 69 -6.96 2.75 0.95
CA ASN A 69 -8.01 2.07 0.20
C ASN A 69 -8.10 0.58 0.55
N THR A 70 -6.97 -0.10 0.73
CA THR A 70 -6.95 -1.50 1.16
C THR A 70 -7.49 -1.65 2.59
N ALA A 71 -7.12 -0.74 3.52
CA ALA A 71 -7.67 -0.74 4.87
C ALA A 71 -9.19 -0.50 4.88
N TYR A 72 -9.68 0.46 4.09
CA TYR A 72 -11.10 0.72 3.96
C TYR A 72 -11.85 -0.51 3.41
N TYR A 73 -11.34 -1.11 2.32
CA TYR A 73 -11.91 -2.35 1.77
C TYR A 73 -11.93 -3.47 2.81
N TYR A 74 -10.83 -3.68 3.52
CA TYR A 74 -10.74 -4.68 4.59
C TYR A 74 -11.81 -4.46 5.65
N ILE A 75 -11.94 -3.24 6.19
CA ILE A 75 -12.93 -2.91 7.23
C ILE A 75 -14.36 -3.15 6.72
N CYS A 76 -14.67 -2.76 5.49
CA CYS A 76 -15.98 -2.97 4.88
C CYS A 76 -16.30 -4.46 4.66
N SER A 77 -15.29 -5.30 4.45
CA SER A 77 -15.45 -6.74 4.25
C SER A 77 -15.68 -7.54 5.53
N LEU A 78 -15.37 -6.96 6.70
CA LEU A 78 -15.53 -7.62 7.99
C LEU A 78 -17.01 -7.73 8.40
N THR A 79 -17.32 -8.75 9.16
CA THR A 79 -18.60 -8.86 9.90
C THR A 79 -18.65 -7.85 11.05
N ASP A 80 -19.84 -7.54 11.58
CA ASP A 80 -19.99 -6.66 12.74
C ASP A 80 -19.20 -7.15 13.95
N LYS A 81 -19.15 -8.46 14.16
CA LYS A 81 -18.37 -9.05 15.24
C LYS A 81 -16.88 -8.77 15.09
N GLU A 82 -16.33 -9.00 13.91
CA GLU A 82 -14.91 -8.76 13.62
C GLU A 82 -14.56 -7.27 13.69
N ARG A 83 -15.44 -6.38 13.24
CA ARG A 83 -15.25 -4.93 13.39
C ARG A 83 -15.19 -4.50 14.87
N ASN A 84 -16.05 -5.08 15.71
CA ASN A 84 -16.06 -4.77 17.15
C ASN A 84 -14.81 -5.30 17.89
N GLU A 85 -14.08 -6.24 17.31
CA GLU A 85 -12.81 -6.76 17.84
C GLU A 85 -11.60 -5.91 17.41
N LEU A 86 -11.77 -4.95 16.48
CA LEU A 86 -10.70 -4.03 16.09
C LEU A 86 -10.39 -3.07 17.25
N THR A 87 -9.11 -2.91 17.51
CA THR A 87 -8.59 -1.96 18.53
C THR A 87 -8.38 -0.55 17.99
N PHE A 88 -8.75 -0.30 16.74
CA PHE A 88 -8.60 0.97 16.04
C PHE A 88 -9.88 1.78 16.06
N ASP A 89 -9.77 3.10 16.13
CA ASP A 89 -10.93 3.97 15.94
C ASP A 89 -11.32 4.01 14.46
N ILE A 90 -12.42 3.33 14.15
CA ILE A 90 -13.06 3.30 12.84
C ILE A 90 -14.46 3.95 12.86
N SER A 91 -14.81 4.65 13.94
CA SER A 91 -16.14 5.24 14.16
C SER A 91 -16.54 6.27 13.10
N PHE A 92 -15.58 6.80 12.35
CA PHE A 92 -15.82 7.72 11.24
C PHE A 92 -16.38 7.05 9.98
N ILE A 93 -16.39 5.71 9.92
CA ILE A 93 -17.02 4.94 8.84
C ILE A 93 -18.46 4.63 9.27
N ASN A 94 -19.40 5.44 8.82
CA ASN A 94 -20.80 5.31 9.19
C ASN A 94 -21.57 4.25 8.38
N ASP A 95 -21.08 3.92 7.19
CA ASP A 95 -21.64 2.93 6.28
C ASP A 95 -20.51 2.04 5.75
N TYR A 96 -20.63 0.76 5.99
CA TYR A 96 -19.67 -0.25 5.54
C TYR A 96 -19.96 -0.79 4.14
N SER A 97 -20.93 -0.23 3.44
CA SER A 97 -21.08 -0.45 2.01
C SER A 97 -19.95 0.25 1.27
N TYR A 98 -19.38 -0.43 0.28
CA TYR A 98 -18.30 0.16 -0.50
C TYR A 98 -18.74 1.46 -1.19
N ASN A 99 -17.99 2.52 -0.96
CA ASN A 99 -18.16 3.82 -1.59
C ASN A 99 -16.81 4.34 -2.11
N SER A 100 -16.64 4.38 -3.43
CA SER A 100 -15.39 4.80 -4.07
C SER A 100 -15.01 6.27 -3.78
N HIS A 101 -15.94 7.12 -3.35
CA HIS A 101 -15.68 8.52 -3.00
C HIS A 101 -15.44 8.75 -1.50
N PHE A 102 -15.50 7.70 -0.66
CA PHE A 102 -15.31 7.85 0.78
C PHE A 102 -13.95 8.46 1.11
N ILE A 103 -12.89 7.92 0.55
CA ILE A 103 -11.50 8.32 0.82
C ILE A 103 -11.20 9.79 0.43
N GLU A 104 -11.86 10.32 -0.59
CA GLU A 104 -11.71 11.73 -0.99
C GLU A 104 -12.06 12.71 0.14
N ASN A 105 -13.03 12.35 0.98
CA ASN A 105 -13.63 13.26 1.94
C ASN A 105 -13.15 13.09 3.38
N ILE A 106 -12.24 12.12 3.64
CA ILE A 106 -11.71 11.91 4.99
C ILE A 106 -10.73 13.00 5.41
N SER A 107 -10.65 13.24 6.73
CA SER A 107 -9.64 14.12 7.31
C SER A 107 -8.26 13.47 7.32
N LYS A 108 -7.24 14.26 7.61
CA LYS A 108 -5.86 13.77 7.78
C LYS A 108 -5.76 12.74 8.92
N GLU A 109 -6.49 12.94 10.00
CA GLU A 109 -6.52 12.03 11.16
C GLU A 109 -7.19 10.70 10.78
N GLN A 110 -8.29 10.75 10.03
CA GLN A 110 -8.96 9.57 9.51
C GLN A 110 -8.09 8.80 8.50
N SER A 111 -7.38 9.52 7.63
CA SER A 111 -6.36 8.93 6.75
C SER A 111 -5.30 8.17 7.55
N LYS A 112 -4.75 8.78 8.59
CA LYS A 112 -3.76 8.15 9.46
C LYS A 112 -4.33 6.93 10.19
N ALA A 113 -5.60 6.95 10.59
CA ALA A 113 -6.26 5.80 11.19
C ALA A 113 -6.34 4.62 10.21
N LEU A 114 -6.69 4.86 8.93
CA LEU A 114 -6.66 3.83 7.90
C LEU A 114 -5.24 3.31 7.64
N VAL A 115 -4.25 4.19 7.58
CA VAL A 115 -2.84 3.79 7.45
C VAL A 115 -2.42 2.91 8.63
N LEU A 116 -2.84 3.23 9.85
CA LEU A 116 -2.54 2.42 11.04
C LEU A 116 -3.19 1.03 10.95
N VAL A 117 -4.43 0.92 10.49
CA VAL A 117 -5.06 -0.38 10.21
C VAL A 117 -4.24 -1.18 9.20
N PHE A 118 -3.83 -0.54 8.09
CA PHE A 118 -3.04 -1.20 7.06
C PHE A 118 -1.67 -1.67 7.56
N THR A 119 -0.93 -0.83 8.29
CA THR A 119 0.38 -1.21 8.84
C THR A 119 0.27 -2.30 9.89
N ASN A 120 -0.85 -2.37 10.64
CA ASN A 120 -1.13 -3.52 11.50
C ASN A 120 -1.32 -4.81 10.68
N LEU A 121 -1.99 -4.76 9.53
CA LEU A 121 -2.08 -5.91 8.63
C LEU A 121 -0.70 -6.34 8.12
N MET A 122 0.19 -5.39 7.78
CA MET A 122 1.58 -5.66 7.41
C MET A 122 2.34 -6.34 8.56
N ASN A 123 2.19 -5.86 9.80
CA ASN A 123 2.83 -6.44 11.00
C ASN A 123 2.30 -7.84 11.31
N ARG A 124 0.99 -8.07 11.16
CA ARG A 124 0.40 -9.41 11.28
C ARG A 124 0.95 -10.38 10.24
N LYS A 125 1.13 -9.92 8.98
CA LYS A 125 1.78 -10.69 7.92
C LYS A 125 3.24 -11.00 8.30
N ALA A 126 4.03 -10.01 8.73
CA ALA A 126 5.42 -10.22 9.17
C ALA A 126 5.52 -11.27 10.28
N THR A 127 4.69 -11.15 11.31
CA THR A 127 4.61 -12.14 12.40
C THR A 127 4.27 -13.53 11.90
N SER A 128 3.32 -13.66 10.97
CA SER A 128 2.92 -14.95 10.39
C SER A 128 4.05 -15.62 9.58
N LEU A 129 5.00 -14.82 9.09
CA LEU A 129 6.20 -15.28 8.39
C LEU A 129 7.38 -15.55 9.34
N GLY A 130 7.21 -15.33 10.65
CA GLY A 130 8.26 -15.47 11.66
C GLY A 130 9.21 -14.28 11.77
N CYS A 131 8.85 -13.12 11.20
CA CYS A 131 9.63 -11.88 11.24
C CYS A 131 9.32 -11.11 12.54
N ASN A 132 9.92 -11.51 13.66
CA ASN A 132 9.62 -10.97 14.98
C ASN A 132 10.43 -9.71 15.34
N SER A 133 11.42 -9.35 14.54
CA SER A 133 12.23 -8.11 14.66
C SER A 133 11.86 -7.07 13.60
N THR A 134 10.71 -7.24 12.95
CA THR A 134 10.20 -6.33 11.93
C THR A 134 9.00 -5.56 12.47
N HIS A 135 9.04 -4.23 12.37
CA HIS A 135 7.94 -3.35 12.77
C HIS A 135 7.64 -2.29 11.71
N TYR A 136 6.45 -2.39 11.10
CA TYR A 136 5.97 -1.48 10.07
C TYR A 136 5.08 -0.38 10.69
N ILE A 137 5.46 0.89 10.48
CA ILE A 137 4.70 2.06 10.94
C ILE A 137 4.18 2.87 9.75
N THR A 138 4.91 2.85 8.64
CA THR A 138 4.51 3.55 7.41
C THR A 138 4.46 2.60 6.23
N PRO A 139 3.55 2.79 5.25
CA PRO A 139 3.47 1.93 4.07
C PRO A 139 4.50 2.29 2.98
N ASN A 140 5.10 3.48 3.07
CA ASN A 140 6.05 4.01 2.08
C ASN A 140 7.52 3.87 2.49
N GLY A 141 7.79 3.57 3.77
CA GLY A 141 9.14 3.41 4.31
C GLY A 141 9.80 4.71 4.77
N LEU A 142 9.04 5.78 4.94
CA LEU A 142 9.53 6.98 5.62
C LEU A 142 9.77 6.65 7.11
N ASP A 143 10.80 7.27 7.67
CA ASP A 143 11.18 7.06 9.08
C ASP A 143 10.05 7.48 10.02
N ALA A 144 9.77 6.62 10.98
CA ALA A 144 8.75 6.82 11.99
C ALA A 144 9.09 6.02 13.26
N SER A 145 8.49 6.43 14.37
CA SER A 145 8.48 5.69 15.63
C SER A 145 7.10 5.79 16.27
N ASP A 146 6.72 4.78 17.01
CA ASP A 146 5.53 4.74 17.85
C ASP A 146 5.91 4.28 19.28
N ASP A 147 4.92 4.01 20.11
CA ASP A 147 5.14 3.59 21.50
C ASP A 147 5.75 2.17 21.62
N ALA A 148 5.69 1.38 20.55
CA ALA A 148 6.20 0.01 20.55
C ALA A 148 7.66 -0.07 20.08
N ASP A 149 8.01 0.61 18.97
CA ASP A 149 9.36 0.53 18.39
C ASP A 149 9.55 1.61 17.30
N ILE A 150 10.68 1.53 16.60
CA ILE A 150 10.97 2.28 15.38
C ILE A 150 10.58 1.47 14.14
N HIS A 151 10.33 2.17 13.02
CA HIS A 151 10.10 1.54 11.72
C HIS A 151 11.34 0.79 11.24
N SER A 152 11.42 -0.53 11.47
CA SER A 152 12.64 -1.32 11.32
C SER A 152 12.40 -2.76 10.81
N THR A 153 13.44 -3.36 10.27
CA THR A 153 13.54 -4.79 9.93
C THR A 153 15.00 -5.23 9.98
N THR A 154 15.23 -6.53 9.92
CA THR A 154 16.58 -7.08 9.72
C THR A 154 16.77 -7.52 8.26
N ALA A 155 18.02 -7.60 7.81
CA ALA A 155 18.34 -8.12 6.47
C ALA A 155 17.83 -9.56 6.27
N TYR A 156 17.89 -10.37 7.33
CA TYR A 156 17.39 -11.74 7.30
C TYR A 156 15.87 -11.78 7.13
N GLU A 157 15.12 -11.00 7.91
CA GLU A 157 13.67 -10.99 7.83
C GLU A 157 13.17 -10.38 6.51
N LEU A 158 13.87 -9.38 5.97
CA LEU A 158 13.59 -8.88 4.63
C LEU A 158 13.74 -9.97 3.56
N ALA A 159 14.77 -10.83 3.68
CA ALA A 159 14.95 -11.98 2.80
C ALA A 159 13.82 -13.01 2.97
N VAL A 160 13.33 -13.24 4.19
CA VAL A 160 12.15 -14.10 4.46
C VAL A 160 10.92 -13.55 3.77
N VAL A 161 10.63 -12.26 3.94
CA VAL A 161 9.51 -11.58 3.26
C VAL A 161 9.64 -11.72 1.74
N MET A 162 10.82 -11.45 1.19
CA MET A 162 11.05 -11.56 -0.26
C MET A 162 10.86 -12.99 -0.76
N SER A 163 11.35 -14.00 0.00
CA SER A 163 11.17 -15.42 -0.32
C SER A 163 9.69 -15.85 -0.33
N TYR A 164 8.86 -15.17 0.42
CA TYR A 164 7.41 -15.33 0.37
C TYR A 164 6.83 -14.66 -0.88
N CYS A 165 7.17 -13.40 -1.13
CA CYS A 165 6.63 -12.60 -2.22
C CYS A 165 6.89 -13.20 -3.61
N ILE A 166 8.09 -13.76 -3.84
CA ILE A 166 8.44 -14.35 -5.15
C ILE A 166 7.66 -15.63 -5.50
N LYS A 167 6.85 -16.16 -4.59
CA LYS A 167 5.92 -17.27 -4.87
C LYS A 167 4.56 -16.79 -5.39
N ASN A 168 4.31 -15.49 -5.33
CA ASN A 168 3.09 -14.87 -5.83
C ASN A 168 3.32 -14.40 -7.27
N GLU A 169 2.58 -14.98 -8.23
CA GLU A 169 2.73 -14.69 -9.66
C GLU A 169 2.38 -13.23 -10.00
N HIS A 170 1.39 -12.63 -9.32
CA HIS A 170 1.05 -11.21 -9.50
C HIS A 170 2.21 -10.32 -9.04
N PHE A 171 2.81 -10.62 -7.88
CA PHE A 171 3.98 -9.89 -7.40
C PHE A 171 5.13 -9.95 -8.42
N LEU A 172 5.43 -11.14 -8.94
CA LEU A 172 6.48 -11.31 -9.96
C LEU A 172 6.16 -10.53 -11.23
N SER A 173 4.93 -10.64 -11.75
CA SER A 173 4.53 -9.97 -13.00
C SER A 173 4.68 -8.45 -12.90
N ILE A 174 4.34 -7.86 -11.73
CA ILE A 174 4.48 -6.43 -11.50
C ILE A 174 5.96 -6.04 -11.41
N THR A 175 6.75 -6.74 -10.61
CA THR A 175 8.14 -6.37 -10.32
C THR A 175 9.09 -6.59 -11.50
N GLN A 176 8.75 -7.49 -12.42
CA GLN A 176 9.51 -7.77 -13.63
C GLN A 176 9.12 -6.90 -14.83
N THR A 177 8.09 -6.07 -14.70
CA THR A 177 7.66 -5.17 -15.78
C THR A 177 8.67 -4.05 -15.97
N HIS A 178 9.07 -3.80 -17.25
CA HIS A 178 10.01 -2.73 -17.61
C HIS A 178 9.33 -1.36 -17.63
N ASP A 179 8.26 -1.24 -18.38
CA ASP A 179 7.49 -0.01 -18.56
C ASP A 179 6.00 -0.29 -18.42
N TYR A 180 5.29 0.61 -17.77
CA TYR A 180 3.85 0.51 -17.62
C TYR A 180 3.19 1.88 -17.82
N SER A 181 2.15 1.92 -18.63
CA SER A 181 1.36 3.13 -18.85
C SER A 181 -0.10 2.87 -18.49
N PHE A 182 -0.69 3.82 -17.80
CA PHE A 182 -2.07 3.74 -17.34
C PHE A 182 -2.75 5.12 -17.37
N THR A 183 -4.04 5.11 -17.17
CA THR A 183 -4.85 6.33 -17.21
C THR A 183 -5.77 6.34 -16.01
N SER A 184 -5.76 7.43 -15.22
CA SER A 184 -6.74 7.59 -14.14
C SER A 184 -8.17 7.68 -14.70
N LEU A 185 -9.16 7.46 -13.84
CA LEU A 185 -10.56 7.54 -14.26
C LEU A 185 -10.96 8.94 -14.74
N SER A 186 -10.20 9.98 -14.33
CA SER A 186 -10.37 11.35 -14.84
C SER A 186 -9.74 11.59 -16.22
N GLY A 187 -9.05 10.60 -16.79
CA GLY A 187 -8.41 10.68 -18.11
C GLY A 187 -6.97 11.18 -18.11
N ARG A 188 -6.37 11.41 -16.93
CA ARG A 188 -4.94 11.79 -16.84
C ARG A 188 -4.06 10.58 -17.08
N LYS A 189 -3.09 10.72 -17.98
CA LYS A 189 -2.18 9.66 -18.39
C LYS A 189 -0.90 9.66 -17.57
N TYR A 190 -0.44 8.46 -17.24
CA TYR A 190 0.78 8.20 -16.48
C TYR A 190 1.64 7.16 -17.21
N SER A 191 2.95 7.29 -17.07
CA SER A 191 3.90 6.29 -17.53
C SER A 191 5.02 6.15 -16.50
N VAL A 192 5.34 4.91 -16.15
CA VAL A 192 6.36 4.56 -15.16
C VAL A 192 7.30 3.53 -15.75
N SER A 193 8.61 3.76 -15.62
CA SER A 193 9.66 2.83 -16.03
C SER A 193 10.33 2.25 -14.80
N ASN A 194 10.67 0.96 -14.84
CA ASN A 194 11.30 0.28 -13.72
C ASN A 194 12.69 0.87 -13.43
N ALA A 195 12.89 1.29 -12.18
CA ALA A 195 14.18 1.84 -11.73
C ALA A 195 15.27 0.77 -11.54
N ASN A 196 14.92 -0.53 -11.60
CA ASN A 196 15.89 -1.61 -11.47
C ASN A 196 16.65 -1.82 -12.78
N ALA A 197 17.86 -1.25 -12.87
CA ALA A 197 18.71 -1.36 -14.05
C ALA A 197 19.12 -2.82 -14.39
N PHE A 198 19.10 -3.74 -13.42
CA PHE A 198 19.44 -5.15 -13.66
C PHE A 198 18.47 -5.85 -14.59
N LEU A 199 17.21 -5.44 -14.66
CA LEU A 199 16.26 -6.02 -15.61
C LEU A 199 16.73 -5.88 -17.06
N ASN A 200 17.37 -4.76 -17.39
CA ASN A 200 17.89 -4.48 -18.75
C ASN A 200 19.20 -5.24 -19.07
N MET A 201 19.83 -5.89 -18.08
CA MET A 201 21.12 -6.57 -18.27
C MET A 201 20.94 -8.05 -18.64
N TYR A 202 19.78 -8.64 -18.44
CA TYR A 202 19.52 -10.07 -18.60
C TYR A 202 18.56 -10.41 -19.74
N ASP A 203 18.10 -9.43 -20.51
CA ASP A 203 17.24 -9.61 -21.70
C ASP A 203 18.03 -9.89 -22.99
N ASN A 204 19.22 -10.53 -22.88
CA ASN A 204 20.07 -10.94 -24.03
C ASN A 204 20.22 -12.44 -24.10
#